data_d824b6719029333fd1673c73ca46816f
#
_entry.id   d824b6719029333fd1673c73ca46816f
#
_cell.length_a   1.000
_cell.length_b   1.000
_cell.length_c   1.000
_cell.angle_alpha   90.00
_cell.angle_beta   90.00
_cell.angle_gamma   90.00
#
_symmetry.space_group_name_H-M   'P 1'
#
loop_
_entity.id
_entity.type
_entity.pdbx_description
1 polymer ?
#
loop_
_entity_poly.entity_id
_entity_poly.type
_entity_poly.pdbx_seq_one_letter_code
_entity_poly.pdbx_strand_id
1 'polypeptide(L)'
;MYRRVIKPVLFSLTIEQAHHAVLLLLRIIGLIPGGRWLLRKCYAVEHPALEREVFGIRFANPIGLAAGFDHNGEAFRELAALGFGFVEVGTVTPRPQAGNPRPRVFRLPKDNAIINRIGPVSYTHLRAHETLA
;
A
#
# COMPACT_ATOMS: atom_id res chain seq x y z
N MET A 1 -7.82 20.76 2.81
CA MET A 1 -6.97 20.46 1.66
C MET A 1 -7.44 19.19 0.93
N TYR A 2 -7.54 18.02 1.58
CA TYR A 2 -7.92 16.77 0.90
C TYR A 2 -9.22 16.86 0.09
N ARG A 3 -10.36 17.25 0.71
CA ARG A 3 -11.68 17.27 0.04
C ARG A 3 -11.77 18.25 -1.14
N ARG A 4 -11.01 19.37 -1.11
CA ARG A 4 -11.13 20.45 -2.10
C ARG A 4 -10.11 20.36 -3.24
N VAL A 5 -8.97 19.70 -3.02
CA VAL A 5 -7.88 19.64 -4.00
C VAL A 5 -7.55 18.19 -4.37
N ILE A 6 -7.11 17.38 -3.40
CA ILE A 6 -6.60 16.04 -3.66
C ILE A 6 -7.70 15.10 -4.18
N LYS A 7 -8.87 15.11 -3.53
CA LYS A 7 -9.98 14.24 -3.92
C LYS A 7 -10.45 14.50 -5.36
N PRO A 8 -10.73 15.74 -5.81
CA PRO A 8 -11.12 15.99 -7.21
C PRO A 8 -10.08 15.49 -8.22
N VAL A 9 -8.79 15.73 -7.96
CA VAL A 9 -7.70 15.27 -8.84
C VAL A 9 -7.66 13.74 -8.91
N LEU A 10 -7.70 13.05 -7.77
CA LEU A 10 -7.72 11.59 -7.75
C LEU A 10 -8.99 10.99 -8.36
N PHE A 11 -10.11 11.71 -8.28
CA PHE A 11 -11.39 11.26 -8.83
C PHE A 11 -11.54 11.53 -10.33
N SER A 12 -10.73 12.39 -10.93
CA SER A 12 -10.64 12.53 -12.38
C SER A 12 -9.90 11.36 -13.05
N LEU A 13 -9.12 10.60 -12.28
CA LEU A 13 -8.43 9.41 -12.74
C LEU A 13 -9.27 8.15 -12.49
N THR A 14 -9.02 7.09 -13.25
CA THR A 14 -9.52 5.76 -12.88
C THR A 14 -8.91 5.33 -11.54
N ILE A 15 -9.55 4.38 -10.84
CA ILE A 15 -9.04 3.92 -9.54
C ILE A 15 -7.64 3.33 -9.67
N GLU A 16 -7.40 2.54 -10.72
CA GLU A 16 -6.09 1.93 -10.95
C GLU A 16 -5.02 2.99 -11.27
N GLN A 17 -5.36 4.01 -12.07
CA GLN A 17 -4.43 5.12 -12.36
C GLN A 17 -4.11 5.92 -11.09
N ALA A 18 -5.11 6.23 -10.27
CA ALA A 18 -4.90 6.91 -9.00
C ALA A 18 -4.01 6.10 -8.05
N HIS A 19 -4.23 4.79 -7.98
CA HIS A 19 -3.42 3.88 -7.19
C HIS A 19 -1.96 3.86 -7.66
N HIS A 20 -1.72 3.67 -8.96
CA HIS A 20 -0.37 3.71 -9.52
C HIS A 20 0.31 5.06 -9.31
N ALA A 21 -0.42 6.17 -9.46
CA ALA A 21 0.12 7.51 -9.23
C ALA A 21 0.58 7.69 -7.77
N VAL A 22 -0.20 7.19 -6.80
CA VAL A 22 0.16 7.26 -5.37
C VAL A 22 1.40 6.41 -5.08
N LEU A 23 1.46 5.17 -5.58
CA LEU A 23 2.65 4.32 -5.41
C LEU A 23 3.89 4.93 -6.03
N LEU A 24 3.78 5.47 -7.25
CA LEU A 24 4.88 6.17 -7.92
C LEU A 24 5.36 7.37 -7.11
N LEU A 25 4.43 8.20 -6.61
CA LEU A 25 4.77 9.35 -5.77
C LEU A 25 5.51 8.92 -4.50
N LEU A 26 5.05 7.88 -3.82
CA LEU A 26 5.72 7.35 -2.64
C LEU A 26 7.15 6.90 -2.97
N ARG A 27 7.33 6.15 -4.07
CA ARG A 27 8.65 5.72 -4.53
C ARG A 27 9.57 6.91 -4.83
N ILE A 28 9.08 7.95 -5.52
CA ILE A 28 9.85 9.18 -5.79
C ILE A 28 10.28 9.82 -4.47
N ILE A 29 9.39 9.97 -3.50
CA ILE A 29 9.72 10.49 -2.17
C ILE A 29 10.79 9.62 -1.49
N GLY A 30 10.67 8.30 -1.62
CA GLY A 30 11.65 7.35 -1.07
C GLY A 30 13.05 7.44 -1.67
N LEU A 31 13.17 7.90 -2.92
CA LEU A 31 14.46 8.13 -3.58
C LEU A 31 15.14 9.43 -3.12
N ILE A 32 14.38 10.39 -2.59
CA ILE A 32 14.92 11.67 -2.11
C ILE A 32 15.60 11.42 -0.75
N PRO A 33 16.86 11.84 -0.56
CA PRO A 33 17.50 11.77 0.74
C PRO A 33 16.66 12.47 1.82
N GLY A 34 16.35 11.75 2.91
CA GLY A 34 15.47 12.27 3.97
C GLY A 34 13.96 12.16 3.69
N GLY A 35 13.54 11.75 2.49
CA GLY A 35 12.11 11.67 2.15
C GLY A 35 11.32 10.73 3.07
N ARG A 36 11.84 9.53 3.34
CA ARG A 36 11.21 8.59 4.30
C ARG A 36 11.21 9.11 5.75
N TRP A 37 12.26 9.81 6.14
CA TRP A 37 12.30 10.47 7.46
C TRP A 37 11.21 11.54 7.56
N LEU A 38 11.01 12.33 6.51
CA LEU A 38 9.95 13.34 6.48
C LEU A 38 8.56 12.71 6.55
N LEU A 39 8.31 11.64 5.78
CA LEU A 39 7.04 10.89 5.87
C LEU A 39 6.80 10.41 7.30
N ARG A 40 7.80 9.78 7.93
CA ARG A 40 7.69 9.31 9.31
C ARG A 40 7.40 10.44 10.28
N LYS A 41 8.10 11.57 10.16
CA LYS A 41 7.88 12.73 11.02
C LYS A 41 6.49 13.35 10.87
N CYS A 42 5.90 13.28 9.66
CA CYS A 42 4.58 13.87 9.41
C CYS A 42 3.43 12.94 9.79
N TYR A 43 3.60 11.63 9.68
CA TYR A 43 2.49 10.67 9.77
C TYR A 43 2.62 9.65 10.87
N ALA A 44 3.84 9.26 11.29
CA ALA A 44 3.99 8.25 12.32
C ALA A 44 3.59 8.81 13.70
N VAL A 45 2.76 8.05 14.39
CA VAL A 45 2.39 8.32 15.80
C VAL A 45 3.09 7.27 16.65
N GLU A 46 4.04 7.71 17.47
CA GLU A 46 4.79 6.85 18.36
C GLU A 46 4.32 7.11 19.79
N HIS A 47 3.75 6.11 20.44
CA HIS A 47 3.32 6.19 21.83
C HIS A 47 3.39 4.80 22.46
N PRO A 48 3.96 4.66 23.69
CA PRO A 48 4.11 3.35 24.34
C PRO A 48 2.80 2.58 24.49
N ALA A 49 1.67 3.27 24.69
CA ALA A 49 0.36 2.63 24.81
C ALA A 49 -0.13 1.98 23.48
N LEU A 50 0.48 2.30 22.35
CA LEU A 50 0.15 1.69 21.07
C LEU A 50 0.98 0.43 20.79
N GLU A 51 2.09 0.26 21.47
CA GLU A 51 2.94 -0.91 21.28
C GLU A 51 2.20 -2.20 21.63
N ARG A 52 2.39 -3.22 20.82
CA ARG A 52 1.84 -4.57 21.04
C ARG A 52 2.91 -5.59 20.75
N GLU A 53 2.87 -6.66 21.53
CA GLU A 53 3.68 -7.85 21.29
C GLU A 53 2.75 -9.01 20.96
N VAL A 54 2.95 -9.64 19.81
CA VAL A 54 2.18 -10.77 19.33
C VAL A 54 3.13 -11.83 18.81
N PHE A 55 3.05 -13.04 19.33
CA PHE A 55 3.97 -14.16 19.01
C PHE A 55 5.46 -13.82 19.19
N GLY A 56 5.81 -12.99 20.18
CA GLY A 56 7.20 -12.55 20.42
C GLY A 56 7.70 -11.46 19.46
N ILE A 57 6.84 -10.96 18.57
CA ILE A 57 7.17 -9.86 17.65
C ILE A 57 6.56 -8.56 18.20
N ARG A 58 7.41 -7.55 18.33
CA ARG A 58 6.98 -6.22 18.78
C ARG A 58 6.54 -5.36 17.61
N PHE A 59 5.33 -4.83 17.72
CA PHE A 59 4.73 -3.87 16.78
C PHE A 59 4.67 -2.49 17.43
N ALA A 60 5.11 -1.45 16.71
CA ALA A 60 5.08 -0.07 17.21
C ALA A 60 3.66 0.46 17.42
N ASN A 61 2.70 -0.06 16.65
CA ASN A 61 1.27 0.19 16.82
C ASN A 61 0.44 -0.96 16.20
N PRO A 62 -0.84 -1.10 16.58
CA PRO A 62 -1.68 -2.22 16.13
C PRO A 62 -2.29 -2.03 14.73
N ILE A 63 -2.01 -0.92 14.04
CA ILE A 63 -2.61 -0.62 12.74
C ILE A 63 -1.66 -1.04 11.64
N GLY A 64 -2.07 -1.98 10.81
CA GLY A 64 -1.33 -2.44 9.63
C GLY A 64 -1.99 -2.03 8.32
N LEU A 65 -1.19 -2.01 7.26
CA LEU A 65 -1.69 -1.91 5.90
C LEU A 65 -1.90 -3.32 5.36
N ALA A 66 -3.14 -3.64 5.00
CA ALA A 66 -3.50 -4.95 4.45
C ALA A 66 -2.94 -5.15 3.04
N ALA A 67 -2.76 -6.43 2.66
CA ALA A 67 -2.42 -6.83 1.31
C ALA A 67 -3.41 -6.27 0.27
N GLY A 68 -2.92 -6.06 -0.96
CA GLY A 68 -3.73 -5.52 -2.06
C GLY A 68 -3.47 -4.05 -2.36
N PHE A 69 -2.79 -3.29 -1.48
CA PHE A 69 -2.34 -1.95 -1.82
C PHE A 69 -1.00 -1.97 -2.56
N ASP A 70 -0.03 -2.70 -2.07
CA ASP A 70 1.27 -2.89 -2.72
C ASP A 70 1.44 -4.36 -3.13
N HIS A 71 0.90 -4.71 -4.29
CA HIS A 71 0.89 -6.10 -4.77
C HIS A 71 2.29 -6.68 -4.94
N ASN A 72 3.26 -5.85 -5.31
CA ASN A 72 4.58 -6.30 -5.71
C ASN A 72 5.68 -5.93 -4.70
N GLY A 73 5.34 -5.29 -3.58
CA GLY A 73 6.32 -4.82 -2.62
C GLY A 73 7.20 -3.68 -3.14
N GLU A 74 6.67 -2.84 -4.02
CA GLU A 74 7.43 -1.78 -4.68
C GLU A 74 7.66 -0.54 -3.81
N ALA A 75 6.78 -0.32 -2.82
CA ALA A 75 6.79 0.87 -1.96
C ALA A 75 6.66 0.54 -0.47
N PHE A 76 6.91 -0.71 -0.06
CA PHE A 76 6.69 -1.15 1.32
C PHE A 76 7.48 -0.34 2.36
N ARG A 77 8.68 0.14 2.01
CA ARG A 77 9.52 0.97 2.90
C ARG A 77 8.90 2.35 3.12
N GLU A 78 8.34 2.93 2.08
CA GLU A 78 7.66 4.23 2.10
C GLU A 78 6.32 4.12 2.82
N LEU A 79 5.60 3.03 2.61
CA LEU A 79 4.36 2.71 3.31
C LEU A 79 4.62 2.52 4.82
N ALA A 80 5.65 1.78 5.19
CA ALA A 80 6.07 1.67 6.59
C ALA A 80 6.44 3.04 7.20
N ALA A 81 7.04 3.93 6.42
CA ALA A 81 7.35 5.29 6.85
C ALA A 81 6.11 6.17 7.10
N LEU A 82 4.94 5.81 6.56
CA LEU A 82 3.66 6.46 6.91
C LEU A 82 3.15 6.12 8.31
N GLY A 83 3.85 5.25 9.05
CA GLY A 83 3.55 4.98 10.45
C GLY A 83 2.69 3.73 10.69
N PHE A 84 2.51 2.88 9.69
CA PHE A 84 1.90 1.56 9.93
C PHE A 84 2.82 0.69 10.82
N GLY A 85 2.22 -0.05 11.73
CA GLY A 85 2.93 -0.99 12.59
C GLY A 85 3.45 -2.21 11.82
N PHE A 86 2.76 -2.57 10.74
CA PHE A 86 3.17 -3.60 9.77
C PHE A 86 2.56 -3.33 8.39
N VAL A 87 3.12 -3.93 7.37
CA VAL A 87 2.64 -3.83 5.98
C VAL A 87 2.59 -5.23 5.41
N GLU A 88 1.43 -5.63 4.91
CA GLU A 88 1.26 -6.85 4.14
C GLU A 88 1.45 -6.56 2.66
N VAL A 89 2.31 -7.32 2.02
CA VAL A 89 2.58 -7.24 0.58
C VAL A 89 1.91 -8.42 -0.13
N GLY A 90 1.41 -8.21 -1.29
CA GLY A 90 0.87 -9.30 -2.11
C GLY A 90 -0.54 -9.03 -2.65
N THR A 91 -1.10 -10.02 -3.29
CA THR A 91 -0.78 -11.46 -3.33
C THR A 91 0.49 -11.74 -4.11
N VAL A 92 1.35 -12.63 -3.61
CA VAL A 92 2.50 -13.16 -4.34
C VAL A 92 2.16 -14.57 -4.81
N THR A 93 2.38 -14.85 -6.09
CA THR A 93 2.07 -16.16 -6.70
C THR A 93 3.31 -16.77 -7.34
N PRO A 94 3.39 -18.12 -7.45
CA PRO A 94 4.52 -18.81 -8.08
C PRO A 94 4.70 -18.47 -9.58
N ARG A 95 3.61 -18.01 -10.21
CA ARG A 95 3.61 -17.53 -11.60
C ARG A 95 2.91 -16.20 -11.68
N PRO A 96 3.37 -15.25 -12.54
CA PRO A 96 2.72 -13.98 -12.74
C PRO A 96 1.24 -14.15 -13.12
N GLN A 97 0.37 -13.31 -12.54
CA GLN A 97 -1.06 -13.29 -12.85
C GLN A 97 -1.49 -11.84 -13.12
N ALA A 98 -2.12 -11.62 -14.27
CA ALA A 98 -2.57 -10.29 -14.67
C ALA A 98 -3.88 -9.85 -14.00
N GLY A 99 -4.58 -10.79 -13.35
CA GLY A 99 -5.92 -10.57 -12.82
C GLY A 99 -7.00 -10.51 -13.91
N ASN A 100 -8.18 -10.05 -13.53
CA ASN A 100 -9.31 -9.95 -14.45
C ASN A 100 -9.13 -8.83 -15.50
N PRO A 101 -9.81 -8.92 -16.67
CA PRO A 101 -9.81 -7.85 -17.66
C PRO A 101 -10.31 -6.51 -17.11
N ARG A 102 -9.73 -5.43 -17.60
CA ARG A 102 -10.15 -4.06 -17.25
C ARG A 102 -11.38 -3.63 -18.05
N PRO A 103 -12.28 -2.76 -17.50
CA PRO A 103 -12.26 -2.17 -16.15
C PRO A 103 -12.70 -3.17 -15.09
N ARG A 104 -12.07 -3.14 -13.92
CA ARG A 104 -12.26 -4.14 -12.87
C ARG A 104 -12.42 -3.56 -11.46
N VAL A 105 -12.35 -2.23 -11.34
CA VAL A 105 -12.64 -1.51 -10.10
C VAL A 105 -13.56 -0.34 -10.41
N PHE A 106 -14.66 -0.23 -9.69
CA PHE A 106 -15.70 0.76 -9.95
C PHE A 106 -16.03 1.53 -8.67
N ARG A 107 -16.10 2.87 -8.81
CA ARG A 107 -16.59 3.72 -7.72
C ARG A 107 -18.10 3.84 -7.81
N LEU A 108 -18.76 3.75 -6.67
CA LEU A 108 -20.17 4.02 -6.49
C LEU A 108 -20.34 5.25 -5.57
N PRO A 109 -20.16 6.50 -6.10
CA PRO A 109 -20.12 7.69 -5.26
C PRO A 109 -21.41 7.94 -4.47
N LYS A 110 -22.56 7.55 -5.02
CA LYS A 110 -23.88 7.69 -4.37
C LYS A 110 -23.99 6.81 -3.13
N ASP A 111 -23.40 5.63 -3.16
CA ASP A 111 -23.47 4.63 -2.09
C ASP A 111 -22.24 4.67 -1.17
N ASN A 112 -21.29 5.60 -1.45
CA ASN A 112 -19.97 5.65 -0.79
C ASN A 112 -19.25 4.29 -0.81
N ALA A 113 -19.36 3.54 -1.91
CA ALA A 113 -18.87 2.19 -2.06
C ALA A 113 -17.91 2.04 -3.26
N ILE A 114 -17.21 0.92 -3.27
CA ILE A 114 -16.32 0.49 -4.35
C ILE A 114 -16.61 -0.97 -4.65
N ILE A 115 -16.78 -1.31 -5.92
CA ILE A 115 -16.77 -2.69 -6.40
C ILE A 115 -15.37 -3.02 -6.88
N ASN A 116 -14.79 -4.08 -6.33
CA ASN A 116 -13.49 -4.59 -6.72
C ASN A 116 -13.62 -6.03 -7.23
N ARG A 117 -13.18 -6.25 -8.47
CA ARG A 117 -13.05 -7.58 -9.08
C ARG A 117 -11.68 -7.75 -9.76
N ILE A 118 -10.62 -7.20 -9.17
CA ILE A 118 -9.27 -7.25 -9.73
C ILE A 118 -8.82 -8.71 -9.93
N GLY A 119 -9.20 -9.60 -9.03
CA GLY A 119 -8.67 -10.96 -8.99
C GLY A 119 -7.21 -10.99 -8.51
N PRO A 120 -6.58 -12.17 -8.49
CA PRO A 120 -5.17 -12.28 -8.13
C PRO A 120 -4.31 -11.52 -9.14
N VAL A 121 -3.55 -10.55 -8.68
CA VAL A 121 -2.55 -9.82 -9.49
C VAL A 121 -1.21 -10.00 -8.82
N SER A 122 -0.26 -10.56 -9.53
CA SER A 122 1.12 -10.67 -9.08
C SER A 122 2.03 -10.60 -10.30
N TYR A 123 2.91 -9.63 -10.33
CA TYR A 123 3.95 -9.51 -11.36
C TYR A 123 5.30 -9.97 -10.84
N THR A 124 5.41 -10.17 -9.53
CA THR A 124 6.57 -10.76 -8.87
C THR A 124 6.30 -12.23 -8.58
N HIS A 125 7.21 -13.10 -9.01
CA HIS A 125 7.30 -14.45 -8.53
C HIS A 125 8.48 -14.50 -7.57
N LEU A 126 8.22 -14.74 -6.30
CA LEU A 126 9.28 -15.13 -5.39
C LEU A 126 9.67 -16.56 -5.76
N ARG A 127 10.90 -16.76 -6.15
CA ARG A 127 11.48 -18.10 -6.11
C ARG A 127 11.54 -18.48 -4.64
N ALA A 128 10.67 -19.40 -4.23
CA ALA A 128 10.57 -19.83 -2.84
C ALA A 128 11.89 -20.36 -2.25
N HIS A 129 12.88 -20.62 -3.11
CA HIS A 129 14.21 -21.08 -2.73
C HIS A 129 15.18 -19.96 -2.32
N GLU A 130 14.88 -18.69 -2.59
CA GLU A 130 15.79 -17.57 -2.27
C GLU A 130 15.48 -16.92 -0.91
N THR A 131 14.35 -17.25 -0.30
CA THR A 131 13.94 -16.71 1.00
C THR A 131 14.25 -17.62 2.20
N LEU A 132 14.78 -18.83 1.95
CA LEU A 132 15.11 -19.80 2.99
C LEU A 132 16.62 -20.08 3.13
N ALA A 133 17.44 -19.30 2.46
CA ALA A 133 18.90 -19.42 2.56
C ALA A 133 19.48 -18.37 3.51
#